data_524a150fa6e8239001cb68533078a38a
#
_entry.id   524a150fa6e8239001cb68533078a38a
#
_cell.length_a   1.000
_cell.length_b   1.000
_cell.length_c   1.000
_cell.angle_alpha   90.00
_cell.angle_beta   90.00
_cell.angle_gamma   90.00
#
_symmetry.space_group_name_H-M   'P 1'
#
loop_
_entity.id
_entity.type
_entity.pdbx_description
1 polymer ?
#
loop_
_entity_poly.entity_id
_entity_poly.type
_entity_poly.pdbx_seq_one_letter_code
_entity_poly.pdbx_strand_id
1 'polypeptide(L)'
;KTVVYKGLFTATQTADFYWDLRNPLYKTRYGVFHQRFSTNTSSTWDKAQPFRMLAHNGEINTIRANYSWMKAREVDASSNIWKDDIGRLKPFINESLSDSGQLDNAIELLVQSGRKLAHAQEMLIPSAWENNPRFSKDQQSYYQYHAFLSEPWDGPAAIVATDGDDIIAGLDRSGLRPLRWMVSDRYILAASEVGICPSVEAGAYKTAQLEPGQTIRYLSLIHI
;
A
#
# COMPACT_ATOMS: atom_id res chain seq x y z
N LYS A 1 -1.12 11.06 12.23
CA LYS A 1 0.30 11.26 11.84
C LYS A 1 1.00 9.91 11.83
N THR A 2 1.85 9.67 10.84
CA THR A 2 2.69 8.49 10.70
C THR A 2 4.15 8.85 10.92
N VAL A 3 4.93 7.89 11.42
CA VAL A 3 6.39 7.97 11.53
C VAL A 3 6.96 6.76 10.81
N VAL A 4 7.98 6.97 9.99
CA VAL A 4 8.64 5.89 9.26
C VAL A 4 10.07 5.77 9.76
N TYR A 5 10.39 4.61 10.34
CA TYR A 5 11.72 4.25 10.76
C TYR A 5 12.42 3.45 9.66
N LYS A 6 13.64 3.81 9.32
CA LYS A 6 14.42 3.13 8.28
C LYS A 6 15.83 2.87 8.78
N GLY A 7 16.38 1.73 8.45
CA GLY A 7 17.73 1.38 8.86
C GLY A 7 18.28 0.18 8.09
N LEU A 8 19.60 0.11 8.00
CA LEU A 8 20.33 -1.03 7.48
C LEU A 8 20.92 -1.82 8.67
N PHE A 9 20.08 -2.67 9.26
CA PHE A 9 20.41 -3.48 10.41
C PHE A 9 19.50 -4.71 10.47
N THR A 10 19.78 -5.64 11.36
CA THR A 10 18.89 -6.78 11.60
C THR A 10 17.63 -6.34 12.35
N ALA A 11 16.54 -7.12 12.22
CA ALA A 11 15.27 -6.80 12.87
C ALA A 11 15.41 -6.58 14.39
N THR A 12 16.27 -7.36 15.05
CA THR A 12 16.53 -7.26 16.50
C THR A 12 17.21 -5.96 16.91
N GLN A 13 17.97 -5.34 16.02
CA GLN A 13 18.69 -4.08 16.28
C GLN A 13 17.80 -2.85 16.13
N THR A 14 16.58 -2.99 15.58
CA THR A 14 15.69 -1.83 15.32
C THR A 14 15.38 -1.05 16.58
N ALA A 15 15.00 -1.73 17.66
CA ALA A 15 14.69 -1.08 18.93
C ALA A 15 15.94 -0.62 19.69
N ASP A 16 17.12 -1.16 19.38
CA ASP A 16 18.39 -0.68 19.91
C ASP A 16 18.83 0.62 19.27
N PHE A 17 18.54 0.75 17.98
CA PHE A 17 18.88 1.94 17.20
C PHE A 17 17.88 3.08 17.44
N TYR A 18 16.59 2.79 17.48
CA TYR A 18 15.51 3.76 17.74
C TYR A 18 14.99 3.62 19.16
N TRP A 19 15.55 4.38 20.08
CA TRP A 19 15.28 4.28 21.52
C TRP A 19 13.85 4.58 21.92
N ASP A 20 13.15 5.39 21.16
CA ASP A 20 11.72 5.65 21.35
C ASP A 20 10.87 4.40 21.23
N LEU A 21 11.28 3.41 20.43
CA LEU A 21 10.60 2.11 20.35
C LEU A 21 10.68 1.28 21.63
N ARG A 22 11.63 1.61 22.54
CA ARG A 22 11.75 0.99 23.88
C ARG A 22 11.03 1.78 24.96
N ASN A 23 10.55 2.98 24.65
CA ASN A 23 9.87 3.81 25.62
C ASN A 23 8.49 3.19 25.95
N PRO A 24 8.17 2.86 27.22
CA PRO A 24 6.87 2.29 27.59
C PRO A 24 5.68 3.24 27.32
N LEU A 25 5.94 4.52 27.12
CA LEU A 25 4.93 5.50 26.73
C LEU A 25 4.68 5.50 25.21
N TYR A 26 5.56 4.89 24.42
CA TYR A 26 5.35 4.75 22.98
C TYR A 26 4.21 3.77 22.71
N LYS A 27 3.14 4.28 22.15
CA LYS A 27 1.96 3.49 21.79
C LYS A 27 1.56 3.77 20.36
N THR A 28 1.28 2.73 19.63
CA THR A 28 0.73 2.82 18.27
C THR A 28 -0.47 1.90 18.15
N ARG A 29 -1.37 2.20 17.22
CA ARG A 29 -2.52 1.35 16.90
C ARG A 29 -2.18 0.31 15.86
N TYR A 30 -1.17 0.58 15.05
CA TYR A 30 -0.74 -0.29 13.96
C TYR A 30 0.76 -0.13 13.71
N GLY A 31 1.32 -1.12 13.05
CA GLY A 31 2.65 -1.07 12.47
C GLY A 31 2.62 -1.67 11.08
N VAL A 32 3.22 -0.98 10.12
CA VAL A 32 3.54 -1.52 8.80
C VAL A 32 5.05 -1.68 8.74
N PHE A 33 5.53 -2.85 8.33
CA PHE A 33 6.97 -3.09 8.25
C PHE A 33 7.34 -3.89 7.01
N HIS A 34 8.58 -3.72 6.57
CA HIS A 34 9.17 -4.47 5.49
C HIS A 34 10.63 -4.76 5.82
N GLN A 35 11.06 -6.00 5.60
CA GLN A 35 12.38 -6.46 6.04
C GLN A 35 13.50 -6.13 5.04
N ARG A 36 13.17 -5.78 3.80
CA ARG A 36 14.14 -5.60 2.73
C ARG A 36 13.97 -4.26 2.02
N PHE A 37 15.05 -3.81 1.39
CA PHE A 37 15.01 -2.76 0.36
C PHE A 37 14.36 -3.28 -0.93
N SER A 38 13.98 -2.36 -1.81
CA SER A 38 13.53 -2.73 -3.15
C SER A 38 14.60 -3.50 -3.90
N THR A 39 14.20 -4.55 -4.59
CA THR A 39 15.08 -5.35 -5.45
C THR A 39 15.38 -4.63 -6.75
N ASN A 40 16.44 -5.04 -7.46
CA ASN A 40 16.83 -4.53 -8.78
C ASN A 40 17.22 -3.03 -8.83
N THR A 41 17.46 -2.40 -7.67
CA THR A 41 17.92 -1.02 -7.57
C THR A 41 19.08 -0.90 -6.58
N SER A 42 19.91 0.13 -6.72
CA SER A 42 20.87 0.48 -5.67
C SER A 42 20.13 0.89 -4.40
N SER A 43 20.54 0.37 -3.26
CA SER A 43 19.92 0.65 -1.97
C SER A 43 20.18 2.10 -1.55
N THR A 44 19.11 2.88 -1.42
CA THR A 44 19.12 4.25 -0.90
C THR A 44 17.97 4.41 0.09
N TRP A 45 18.02 5.43 0.94
CA TRP A 45 17.03 5.61 1.99
C TRP A 45 15.61 5.85 1.48
N ASP A 46 15.49 6.49 0.33
CA ASP A 46 14.22 6.74 -0.35
C ASP A 46 13.61 5.49 -0.98
N LYS A 47 14.43 4.45 -1.22
CA LYS A 47 14.00 3.15 -1.72
C LYS A 47 13.80 2.09 -0.62
N ALA A 48 14.11 2.42 0.62
CA ALA A 48 13.83 1.56 1.75
C ALA A 48 12.33 1.54 2.06
N GLN A 49 11.80 0.34 2.29
CA GLN A 49 10.41 0.15 2.67
C GLN A 49 10.25 0.06 4.21
N PRO A 50 9.07 0.38 4.79
CA PRO A 50 7.92 0.99 4.13
C PRO A 50 8.22 2.37 3.57
N PHE A 51 7.48 2.75 2.52
CA PHE A 51 7.48 4.11 2.01
C PHE A 51 6.63 5.01 2.91
N ARG A 52 6.03 6.08 2.37
CA ARG A 52 5.19 6.96 3.18
C ARG A 52 3.84 6.33 3.52
N MET A 53 3.27 5.56 2.61
CA MET A 53 1.96 4.97 2.74
C MET A 53 1.99 3.45 2.67
N LEU A 54 2.85 2.85 1.83
CA LEU A 54 2.80 1.42 1.55
C LEU A 54 4.10 0.66 1.81
N ALA A 55 3.93 -0.64 2.00
CA ALA A 55 4.94 -1.67 1.83
C ALA A 55 4.47 -2.65 0.76
N HIS A 56 5.36 -3.04 -0.15
CA HIS A 56 5.07 -3.84 -1.32
C HIS A 56 6.03 -5.01 -1.43
N ASN A 57 5.48 -6.21 -1.56
CA ASN A 57 6.22 -7.41 -1.91
C ASN A 57 5.78 -7.87 -3.31
N GLY A 58 6.60 -7.58 -4.32
CA GLY A 58 6.30 -7.87 -5.71
C GLY A 58 7.04 -6.95 -6.66
N GLU A 59 6.48 -6.76 -7.84
CA GLU A 59 7.03 -5.90 -8.89
C GLU A 59 5.91 -5.37 -9.80
N ILE A 60 5.93 -4.08 -10.10
CA ILE A 60 5.00 -3.46 -11.05
C ILE A 60 5.61 -3.52 -12.44
N ASN A 61 5.16 -4.47 -13.24
CA ASN A 61 5.73 -4.75 -14.56
C ASN A 61 5.44 -3.64 -15.59
N THR A 62 4.35 -2.90 -15.40
CA THR A 62 3.92 -1.81 -16.31
C THR A 62 4.48 -0.44 -15.94
N ILE A 63 5.45 -0.38 -15.04
CA ILE A 63 5.94 0.87 -14.42
C ILE A 63 6.30 1.97 -15.43
N ARG A 64 6.93 1.63 -16.55
CA ARG A 64 7.30 2.61 -17.58
C ARG A 64 6.07 3.29 -18.20
N ALA A 65 5.05 2.51 -18.51
CA ALA A 65 3.79 3.03 -19.04
C ALA A 65 3.07 3.87 -17.99
N ASN A 66 3.01 3.38 -16.75
CA ASN A 66 2.37 4.10 -15.64
C ASN A 66 3.04 5.46 -15.39
N TYR A 67 4.37 5.51 -15.35
CA TYR A 67 5.11 6.75 -15.24
C TYR A 67 4.80 7.72 -16.39
N SER A 68 4.84 7.24 -17.64
CA SER A 68 4.57 8.08 -18.81
C SER A 68 3.15 8.66 -18.79
N TRP A 69 2.16 7.87 -18.40
CA TRP A 69 0.79 8.33 -18.26
C TRP A 69 0.61 9.35 -17.12
N MET A 70 1.25 9.11 -15.97
CA MET A 70 1.22 10.06 -14.86
C MET A 70 1.85 11.39 -15.26
N LYS A 71 2.97 11.35 -15.97
CA LYS A 71 3.62 12.56 -16.51
C LYS A 71 2.75 13.30 -17.53
N ALA A 72 2.06 12.58 -18.41
CA ALA A 72 1.13 13.19 -19.35
C ALA A 72 -0.02 13.92 -18.61
N ARG A 73 -0.55 13.32 -17.54
CA ARG A 73 -1.63 13.92 -16.73
C ARG A 73 -1.20 15.17 -15.96
N GLU A 74 0.10 15.34 -15.72
CA GLU A 74 0.59 16.57 -15.06
C GLU A 74 0.26 17.85 -15.81
N VAL A 75 0.11 17.80 -17.13
CA VAL A 75 -0.14 18.98 -17.98
C VAL A 75 -1.46 19.63 -17.59
N ASP A 76 -2.52 18.84 -17.51
CA ASP A 76 -3.89 19.32 -17.27
C ASP A 76 -4.38 19.02 -15.84
N ALA A 77 -3.45 18.70 -14.94
CA ALA A 77 -3.81 18.33 -13.59
C ALA A 77 -4.46 19.49 -12.84
N SER A 78 -5.63 19.22 -12.28
CA SER A 78 -6.37 20.13 -11.43
C SER A 78 -6.92 19.42 -10.19
N SER A 79 -7.14 20.14 -9.12
CA SER A 79 -7.69 19.58 -7.89
C SER A 79 -8.43 20.64 -7.11
N ASN A 80 -9.63 20.30 -6.64
CA ASN A 80 -10.40 21.17 -5.76
C ASN A 80 -9.76 21.35 -4.38
N ILE A 81 -8.90 20.42 -3.96
CA ILE A 81 -8.18 20.46 -2.68
C ILE A 81 -6.92 21.31 -2.81
N TRP A 82 -6.09 21.02 -3.81
CA TRP A 82 -4.81 21.69 -4.02
C TRP A 82 -4.92 23.03 -4.71
N LYS A 83 -5.98 23.24 -5.53
CA LYS A 83 -6.18 24.50 -6.28
C LYS A 83 -4.90 24.90 -7.04
N ASP A 84 -4.45 26.12 -6.84
CA ASP A 84 -3.25 26.67 -7.48
C ASP A 84 -1.95 26.00 -6.99
N ASP A 85 -1.96 25.39 -5.81
CA ASP A 85 -0.80 24.66 -5.27
C ASP A 85 -0.51 23.33 -5.97
N ILE A 86 -1.40 22.82 -6.83
CA ILE A 86 -1.19 21.55 -7.55
C ILE A 86 0.13 21.56 -8.35
N GLY A 87 0.54 22.72 -8.84
CA GLY A 87 1.81 22.87 -9.56
C GLY A 87 3.05 22.60 -8.72
N ARG A 88 2.97 22.80 -7.40
CA ARG A 88 4.08 22.56 -6.46
C ARG A 88 4.30 21.08 -6.16
N LEU A 89 3.33 20.23 -6.49
CA LEU A 89 3.44 18.78 -6.31
C LEU A 89 4.13 18.09 -7.50
N LYS A 90 4.40 18.82 -8.58
CA LYS A 90 5.06 18.27 -9.78
C LYS A 90 6.58 18.18 -9.57
N PRO A 91 7.23 17.09 -10.03
CA PRO A 91 6.63 15.94 -10.69
C PRO A 91 5.84 15.08 -9.67
N PHE A 92 4.68 14.55 -10.10
CA PHE A 92 3.84 13.70 -9.24
C PHE A 92 4.52 12.38 -8.88
N ILE A 93 5.33 11.86 -9.79
CA ILE A 93 6.07 10.62 -9.63
C ILE A 93 7.56 10.92 -9.72
N ASN A 94 8.31 10.52 -8.71
CA ASN A 94 9.77 10.56 -8.75
C ASN A 94 10.31 9.33 -9.49
N GLU A 95 10.77 9.53 -10.72
CA GLU A 95 11.30 8.48 -11.61
C GLU A 95 12.53 7.75 -11.05
N SER A 96 13.27 8.38 -10.13
CA SER A 96 14.47 7.78 -9.53
C SER A 96 14.14 6.68 -8.50
N LEU A 97 12.89 6.61 -8.04
CA LEU A 97 12.43 5.60 -7.10
C LEU A 97 12.27 4.24 -7.78
N SER A 98 12.17 3.19 -6.94
CA SER A 98 11.73 1.88 -7.41
C SER A 98 10.28 1.94 -7.92
N ASP A 99 9.85 0.88 -8.61
CA ASP A 99 8.45 0.68 -9.01
C ASP A 99 7.48 0.85 -7.84
N SER A 100 7.80 0.24 -6.72
CA SER A 100 7.04 0.36 -5.47
C SER A 100 7.01 1.77 -4.91
N GLY A 101 8.12 2.50 -4.98
CA GLY A 101 8.19 3.89 -4.55
C GLY A 101 7.40 4.83 -5.46
N GLN A 102 7.37 4.55 -6.75
CA GLN A 102 6.53 5.28 -7.70
C GLN A 102 5.04 5.01 -7.47
N LEU A 103 4.68 3.75 -7.17
CA LEU A 103 3.31 3.40 -6.76
C LEU A 103 2.90 4.12 -5.47
N ASP A 104 3.81 4.21 -4.49
CA ASP A 104 3.58 4.96 -3.26
C ASP A 104 3.26 6.44 -3.54
N ASN A 105 4.02 7.08 -4.44
CA ASN A 105 3.73 8.45 -4.86
C ASN A 105 2.34 8.58 -5.50
N ALA A 106 1.95 7.64 -6.36
CA ALA A 106 0.63 7.67 -7.01
C ALA A 106 -0.51 7.51 -5.99
N ILE A 107 -0.38 6.56 -5.05
CA ILE A 107 -1.35 6.37 -3.97
C ILE A 107 -1.41 7.61 -3.08
N GLU A 108 -0.26 8.14 -2.67
CA GLU A 108 -0.20 9.34 -1.83
C GLU A 108 -0.91 10.53 -2.51
N LEU A 109 -0.63 10.77 -3.80
CA LEU A 109 -1.27 11.83 -4.55
C LEU A 109 -2.81 11.69 -4.55
N LEU A 110 -3.32 10.50 -4.82
CA LEU A 110 -4.76 10.23 -4.86
C LEU A 110 -5.41 10.42 -3.49
N VAL A 111 -4.78 9.90 -2.44
CA VAL A 111 -5.30 10.00 -1.07
C VAL A 111 -5.27 11.45 -0.57
N GLN A 112 -4.17 12.16 -0.76
CA GLN A 112 -4.04 13.56 -0.37
C GLN A 112 -4.93 14.48 -1.23
N SER A 113 -5.35 14.00 -2.39
CA SER A 113 -6.35 14.67 -3.25
C SER A 113 -7.80 14.26 -2.91
N GLY A 114 -8.02 13.61 -1.76
CA GLY A 114 -9.35 13.35 -1.18
C GLY A 114 -9.94 11.98 -1.46
N ARG A 115 -9.21 11.05 -2.09
CA ARG A 115 -9.67 9.67 -2.24
C ARG A 115 -9.39 8.88 -0.97
N LYS A 116 -10.27 7.94 -0.65
CA LYS A 116 -9.99 6.97 0.41
C LYS A 116 -8.89 6.00 -0.03
N LEU A 117 -8.08 5.54 0.90
CA LEU A 117 -6.94 4.67 0.63
C LEU A 117 -7.33 3.39 -0.13
N ALA A 118 -8.37 2.69 0.29
CA ALA A 118 -8.85 1.49 -0.40
C ALA A 118 -9.31 1.79 -1.83
N HIS A 119 -9.98 2.95 -2.04
CA HIS A 119 -10.39 3.39 -3.38
C HIS A 119 -9.18 3.68 -4.26
N ALA A 120 -8.16 4.37 -3.75
CA ALA A 120 -6.94 4.65 -4.50
C ALA A 120 -6.22 3.36 -4.90
N GLN A 121 -6.14 2.37 -4.00
CA GLN A 121 -5.57 1.07 -4.33
C GLN A 121 -6.36 0.35 -5.42
N GLU A 122 -7.68 0.21 -5.26
CA GLU A 122 -8.52 -0.49 -6.25
C GLU A 122 -8.55 0.20 -7.62
N MET A 123 -8.38 1.52 -7.66
CA MET A 123 -8.27 2.27 -8.90
C MET A 123 -6.97 1.98 -9.63
N LEU A 124 -5.85 1.88 -8.91
CA LEU A 124 -4.53 1.64 -9.51
C LEU A 124 -4.26 0.15 -9.74
N ILE A 125 -4.76 -0.71 -8.85
CA ILE A 125 -4.57 -2.17 -8.88
C ILE A 125 -5.95 -2.84 -8.87
N PRO A 126 -6.67 -2.79 -10.01
CA PRO A 126 -8.01 -3.33 -10.09
C PRO A 126 -8.01 -4.86 -10.07
N SER A 127 -9.09 -5.44 -9.57
CA SER A 127 -9.38 -6.87 -9.71
C SER A 127 -9.59 -7.26 -11.18
N ALA A 128 -9.53 -8.56 -11.50
CA ALA A 128 -9.91 -9.10 -12.80
C ALA A 128 -11.44 -9.13 -12.92
N TRP A 129 -12.03 -8.00 -13.27
CA TRP A 129 -13.48 -7.77 -13.28
C TRP A 129 -14.13 -8.04 -14.64
N GLU A 130 -13.37 -7.96 -15.72
CA GLU A 130 -13.89 -8.11 -17.08
C GLU A 130 -14.44 -9.52 -17.29
N ASN A 131 -15.69 -9.61 -17.74
CA ASN A 131 -16.38 -10.89 -17.99
C ASN A 131 -16.40 -11.84 -16.79
N ASN A 132 -16.23 -11.34 -15.57
CA ASN A 132 -16.21 -12.14 -14.36
C ASN A 132 -17.60 -12.14 -13.68
N PRO A 133 -18.30 -13.31 -13.69
CA PRO A 133 -19.66 -13.39 -13.15
C PRO A 133 -19.74 -13.21 -11.62
N ARG A 134 -18.59 -13.22 -10.91
CA ARG A 134 -18.54 -12.97 -9.47
C ARG A 134 -18.80 -11.51 -9.12
N PHE A 135 -18.62 -10.59 -10.07
CA PHE A 135 -18.86 -9.17 -9.88
C PHE A 135 -20.29 -8.79 -10.29
N SER A 136 -20.97 -8.05 -9.42
CA SER A 136 -22.25 -7.44 -9.74
C SER A 136 -22.10 -6.41 -10.86
N LYS A 137 -23.21 -6.02 -11.49
CA LYS A 137 -23.21 -4.98 -12.52
C LYS A 137 -22.65 -3.65 -11.99
N ASP A 138 -22.96 -3.30 -10.75
CA ASP A 138 -22.47 -2.07 -10.12
C ASP A 138 -20.95 -2.12 -9.93
N GLN A 139 -20.43 -3.26 -9.48
CA GLN A 139 -18.97 -3.46 -9.36
C GLN A 139 -18.26 -3.41 -10.72
N GLN A 140 -18.84 -4.03 -11.75
CA GLN A 140 -18.29 -3.96 -13.11
C GLN A 140 -18.31 -2.52 -13.62
N SER A 141 -19.39 -1.78 -13.42
CA SER A 141 -19.49 -0.36 -13.80
C SER A 141 -18.49 0.50 -13.04
N TYR A 142 -18.25 0.21 -11.77
CA TYR A 142 -17.22 0.87 -10.95
C TYR A 142 -15.83 0.70 -11.56
N TYR A 143 -15.42 -0.54 -11.85
CA TYR A 143 -14.11 -0.78 -12.44
C TYR A 143 -14.00 -0.23 -13.88
N GLN A 144 -15.05 -0.36 -14.68
CA GLN A 144 -15.11 0.21 -16.03
C GLN A 144 -14.91 1.73 -16.00
N TYR A 145 -15.61 2.43 -15.09
CA TYR A 145 -15.44 3.87 -14.92
C TYR A 145 -13.99 4.23 -14.57
N HIS A 146 -13.37 3.49 -13.65
CA HIS A 146 -11.98 3.76 -13.26
C HIS A 146 -10.97 3.43 -14.34
N ALA A 147 -11.25 2.44 -15.19
CA ALA A 147 -10.40 2.10 -16.34
C ALA A 147 -10.34 3.23 -17.39
N PHE A 148 -11.36 4.08 -17.47
CA PHE A 148 -11.31 5.30 -18.28
C PHE A 148 -10.50 6.44 -17.65
N LEU A 149 -10.33 6.42 -16.34
CA LEU A 149 -9.60 7.47 -15.61
C LEU A 149 -8.12 7.15 -15.46
N SER A 150 -7.77 5.89 -15.33
CA SER A 150 -6.40 5.45 -15.04
C SER A 150 -6.15 4.05 -15.61
N GLU A 151 -5.00 3.85 -16.19
CA GLU A 151 -4.48 2.55 -16.56
C GLU A 151 -4.08 1.77 -15.29
N PRO A 152 -4.19 0.43 -15.31
CA PRO A 152 -3.79 -0.38 -14.17
C PRO A 152 -2.26 -0.35 -13.98
N TRP A 153 -1.85 -0.36 -12.73
CA TRP A 153 -0.46 -0.64 -12.32
C TRP A 153 -0.36 -2.14 -12.10
N ASP A 154 0.16 -2.85 -13.07
CA ASP A 154 0.04 -4.30 -13.17
C ASP A 154 1.36 -5.01 -12.90
N GLY A 155 1.26 -6.11 -12.19
CA GLY A 155 2.36 -6.98 -11.80
C GLY A 155 2.03 -7.76 -10.54
N PRO A 156 2.84 -8.75 -10.16
CA PRO A 156 2.66 -9.51 -8.92
C PRO A 156 2.81 -8.58 -7.71
N ALA A 157 1.74 -8.34 -6.97
CA ALA A 157 1.76 -7.40 -5.86
C ALA A 157 1.01 -7.90 -4.63
N ALA A 158 1.73 -7.99 -3.50
CA ALA A 158 1.15 -8.03 -2.17
C ALA A 158 1.45 -6.70 -1.48
N ILE A 159 0.40 -5.95 -1.16
CA ILE A 159 0.50 -4.58 -0.66
C ILE A 159 -0.13 -4.49 0.71
N VAL A 160 0.56 -3.79 1.61
CA VAL A 160 -0.02 -3.28 2.86
C VAL A 160 0.19 -1.77 2.87
N ALA A 161 -0.87 -1.01 3.13
CA ALA A 161 -0.78 0.45 3.15
C ALA A 161 -1.62 1.08 4.27
N THR A 162 -1.27 2.32 4.61
CA THR A 162 -2.00 3.12 5.60
C THR A 162 -1.94 4.61 5.25
N ASP A 163 -3.03 5.32 5.52
CA ASP A 163 -3.10 6.79 5.48
C ASP A 163 -3.04 7.43 6.89
N GLY A 164 -2.88 6.59 7.92
CA GLY A 164 -2.88 6.99 9.32
C GLY A 164 -4.20 6.69 10.04
N ASP A 165 -5.29 6.54 9.31
CA ASP A 165 -6.63 6.22 9.83
C ASP A 165 -7.06 4.81 9.42
N ASP A 166 -6.84 4.46 8.16
CA ASP A 166 -7.14 3.15 7.60
C ASP A 166 -5.87 2.33 7.38
N ILE A 167 -6.01 1.02 7.45
CA ILE A 167 -5.01 0.06 6.99
C ILE A 167 -5.68 -0.84 5.97
N ILE A 168 -4.99 -1.10 4.87
CA ILE A 168 -5.41 -2.06 3.86
C ILE A 168 -4.33 -3.11 3.64
N ALA A 169 -4.77 -4.30 3.27
CA ALA A 169 -3.89 -5.34 2.74
C ALA A 169 -4.58 -5.98 1.53
N GLY A 170 -3.89 -6.03 0.40
CA GLY A 170 -4.47 -6.47 -0.86
C GLY A 170 -3.50 -7.16 -1.79
N LEU A 171 -4.04 -7.95 -2.69
CA LEU A 171 -3.34 -8.61 -3.77
C LEU A 171 -3.74 -8.03 -5.13
N ASP A 172 -2.81 -8.10 -6.07
CA ASP A 172 -3.09 -7.89 -7.48
C ASP A 172 -4.08 -8.92 -8.06
N ARG A 173 -4.57 -8.67 -9.26
CA ARG A 173 -5.55 -9.53 -9.94
C ARG A 173 -5.08 -10.96 -10.21
N SER A 174 -3.77 -11.19 -10.27
CA SER A 174 -3.19 -12.52 -10.51
C SER A 174 -2.97 -13.31 -9.22
N GLY A 175 -2.77 -12.60 -8.10
CA GLY A 175 -2.57 -13.18 -6.79
C GLY A 175 -1.37 -14.13 -6.68
N LEU A 176 -0.30 -13.85 -7.43
CA LEU A 176 0.90 -14.68 -7.44
C LEU A 176 1.71 -14.60 -6.15
N ARG A 177 1.59 -13.48 -5.42
CA ARG A 177 2.24 -13.31 -4.12
C ARG A 177 1.32 -13.84 -3.02
N PRO A 178 1.86 -14.52 -2.00
CA PRO A 178 1.06 -14.90 -0.85
C PRO A 178 0.74 -13.66 0.01
N LEU A 179 -0.46 -13.59 0.53
CA LEU A 179 -0.84 -12.63 1.56
C LEU A 179 -1.89 -13.29 2.46
N ARG A 180 -1.53 -13.49 3.70
CA ARG A 180 -2.40 -14.10 4.72
C ARG A 180 -2.85 -13.05 5.70
N TRP A 181 -4.01 -13.28 6.28
CA TRP A 181 -4.50 -12.47 7.39
C TRP A 181 -4.99 -13.37 8.52
N MET A 182 -4.94 -12.83 9.71
CA MET A 182 -5.42 -13.51 10.91
C MET A 182 -5.98 -12.51 11.91
N VAL A 183 -6.91 -12.98 12.70
CA VAL A 183 -7.57 -12.21 13.77
C VAL A 183 -7.40 -12.94 15.08
N SER A 184 -6.94 -12.23 16.08
CA SER A 184 -6.91 -12.64 17.47
C SER A 184 -7.75 -11.68 18.33
N ASP A 185 -7.89 -11.94 19.61
CA ASP A 185 -8.68 -11.09 20.51
C ASP A 185 -8.22 -9.61 20.52
N ARG A 186 -6.95 -9.36 20.25
CA ARG A 186 -6.33 -8.03 20.36
C ARG A 186 -5.78 -7.48 19.05
N TYR A 187 -5.54 -8.34 18.08
CA TYR A 187 -4.78 -7.96 16.88
C TYR A 187 -5.38 -8.51 15.61
N ILE A 188 -5.22 -7.74 14.56
CA ILE A 188 -5.34 -8.22 13.19
C ILE A 188 -3.95 -8.14 12.57
N LEU A 189 -3.51 -9.21 11.95
CA LEU A 189 -2.22 -9.30 11.26
C LEU A 189 -2.47 -9.64 9.79
N ALA A 190 -1.81 -8.93 8.89
CA ALA A 190 -1.72 -9.30 7.48
C ALA A 190 -0.24 -9.37 7.08
N ALA A 191 0.17 -10.46 6.44
CA ALA A 191 1.56 -10.71 6.13
C ALA A 191 1.75 -11.63 4.92
N SER A 192 2.83 -11.42 4.18
CA SER A 192 3.20 -12.30 3.07
C SER A 192 3.79 -13.64 3.53
N GLU A 193 4.17 -13.75 4.81
CA GLU A 193 4.82 -14.94 5.38
C GLU A 193 4.18 -15.35 6.70
N VAL A 194 4.41 -16.60 7.10
CA VAL A 194 4.02 -17.17 8.39
C VAL A 194 5.19 -17.02 9.37
N GLY A 195 4.89 -16.92 10.66
CA GLY A 195 5.92 -16.82 11.72
C GLY A 195 6.41 -15.39 11.97
N ILE A 196 5.75 -14.40 11.42
CA ILE A 196 6.12 -12.98 11.57
C ILE A 196 5.86 -12.49 12.99
N CYS A 197 4.76 -12.93 13.59
CA CYS A 197 4.38 -12.56 14.95
C CYS A 197 3.82 -13.78 15.72
N PRO A 198 4.69 -14.66 16.23
CA PRO A 198 4.27 -15.93 16.82
C PRO A 198 3.24 -15.78 17.94
N SER A 199 3.33 -14.73 18.74
CA SER A 199 2.38 -14.47 19.84
C SER A 199 0.97 -14.12 19.35
N VAL A 200 0.85 -13.42 18.23
CA VAL A 200 -0.44 -13.12 17.60
C VAL A 200 -0.98 -14.34 16.88
N GLU A 201 -0.11 -15.06 16.19
CA GLU A 201 -0.45 -16.28 15.45
C GLU A 201 -0.96 -17.39 16.37
N ALA A 202 -0.34 -17.60 17.51
CA ALA A 202 -0.76 -18.59 18.51
C ALA A 202 -2.14 -18.29 19.11
N GLY A 203 -2.52 -17.03 19.20
CA GLY A 203 -3.83 -16.59 19.70
C GLY A 203 -4.89 -16.33 18.62
N ALA A 204 -4.60 -16.65 17.36
CA ALA A 204 -5.52 -16.38 16.26
C ALA A 204 -6.67 -17.41 16.24
N TYR A 205 -7.90 -16.92 16.25
CA TYR A 205 -9.12 -17.73 16.13
C TYR A 205 -9.71 -17.72 14.70
N LYS A 206 -9.21 -16.83 13.82
CA LYS A 206 -9.61 -16.78 12.42
C LYS A 206 -8.39 -16.47 11.57
N THR A 207 -8.17 -17.31 10.56
CA THR A 207 -7.08 -17.14 9.60
C THR A 207 -7.57 -17.45 8.19
N ALA A 208 -7.07 -16.72 7.21
CA ALA A 208 -7.29 -17.04 5.81
C ALA A 208 -6.17 -16.47 4.94
N GLN A 209 -6.13 -16.90 3.70
CA GLN A 209 -5.31 -16.31 2.65
C GLN A 209 -6.20 -15.41 1.80
N LEU A 210 -5.67 -14.27 1.35
CA LEU A 210 -6.36 -13.46 0.36
C LEU A 210 -6.36 -14.17 -1.00
N GLU A 211 -7.49 -14.07 -1.68
CA GLU A 211 -7.63 -14.50 -3.07
C GLU A 211 -7.13 -13.41 -4.04
N PRO A 212 -6.84 -13.77 -5.31
CA PRO A 212 -6.48 -12.80 -6.33
C PRO A 212 -7.46 -11.63 -6.40
N GLY A 213 -6.93 -10.42 -6.40
CA GLY A 213 -7.72 -9.18 -6.45
C GLY A 213 -8.50 -8.83 -5.19
N GLN A 214 -8.34 -9.59 -4.10
CA GLN A 214 -8.97 -9.25 -2.84
C GLN A 214 -8.20 -8.21 -2.07
N THR A 215 -8.94 -7.32 -1.43
CA THR A 215 -8.42 -6.35 -0.46
C THR A 215 -9.21 -6.44 0.83
N ILE A 216 -8.52 -6.50 1.95
CA ILE A 216 -9.11 -6.29 3.27
C ILE A 216 -8.79 -4.88 3.75
N ARG A 217 -9.77 -4.26 4.39
CA ARG A 217 -9.64 -2.94 5.00
C ARG A 217 -9.96 -3.03 6.48
N TYR A 218 -9.11 -2.45 7.28
CA TYR A 218 -9.33 -2.27 8.69
C TYR A 218 -9.47 -0.78 9.01
N LEU A 219 -10.59 -0.41 9.63
CA LEU A 219 -10.84 0.94 10.10
C LEU A 219 -10.36 1.06 11.53
N SER A 220 -9.41 1.94 11.75
CA SER A 220 -8.98 2.29 13.11
C SER A 220 -10.00 3.27 13.74
N LEU A 221 -11.21 2.78 14.01
CA LEU A 221 -12.20 3.58 14.73
C LEU A 221 -11.76 3.76 16.18
N ILE A 222 -11.50 5.00 16.56
CA ILE A 222 -11.49 5.37 17.98
C ILE A 222 -12.96 5.58 18.37
N HIS A 223 -13.45 4.70 19.21
CA HIS A 223 -14.52 5.15 20.10
C HIS A 223 -13.84 5.92 21.26
N ILE A 224 -13.91 7.22 21.20
CA ILE A 224 -13.61 8.08 22.34
C ILE A 224 -14.81 8.03 23.27
#